data_31890282a9fd1b91ad29b4da27dde0ee
#
_entry.id   31890282a9fd1b91ad29b4da27dde0ee
#
_cell.length_a   1.000
_cell.length_b   1.000
_cell.length_c   1.000
_cell.angle_alpha   90.00
_cell.angle_beta   90.00
_cell.angle_gamma   90.00
#
_symmetry.space_group_name_H-M   'P 1'
#
loop_
_entity.id
_entity.type
_entity.pdbx_description
1 polymer ?
#
loop_
_entity_poly.entity_id
_entity_poly.type
_entity_poly.pdbx_seq_one_letter_code
_entity_poly.pdbx_strand_id
1 'polypeptide(L)'
;MRGARAWLCVMLMLACAGAAQARSAAETMDILMWNREPVGGPFELVDQTGKPRSDRDFRGRLMLVYFGFTYCPDVCPTDLMAIGQALEQLGPDADAVQPVFITLDPERDTAEHLAEYVPLFHPRLLGLTGSLAAIGTAAEAYKVYFAKIPIGKKAGDYTVDHTSFIYLMDRDGRYLGFFPPGTSAERMAEIIRPRLAAPSR
;
A
#
# COMPACT_ATOMS: atom_id res chain seq x y z
N MET A 1 2.95 35.53 49.34
CA MET A 1 3.68 34.33 48.82
C MET A 1 2.70 33.27 48.37
N ARG A 2 1.79 33.55 47.41
CA ARG A 2 0.73 32.64 46.95
C ARG A 2 0.66 32.48 45.40
N GLY A 3 1.62 33.06 44.65
CA GLY A 3 1.59 33.11 43.19
C GLY A 3 2.49 32.11 42.43
N ALA A 4 3.43 31.47 43.10
CA ALA A 4 4.46 30.64 42.42
C ALA A 4 4.09 29.16 42.21
N ARG A 5 3.02 28.66 42.82
CA ARG A 5 2.61 27.25 42.72
C ARG A 5 1.65 26.92 41.56
N ALA A 6 1.00 27.93 40.99
CA ALA A 6 0.04 27.73 39.90
C ALA A 6 0.70 27.60 38.51
N TRP A 7 1.92 28.12 38.33
CA TRP A 7 2.61 28.09 37.05
C TRP A 7 3.38 26.77 36.75
N LEU A 8 3.73 26.01 37.80
CA LEU A 8 4.45 24.75 37.63
C LEU A 8 3.56 23.59 37.13
N CYS A 9 2.23 23.65 37.39
CA CYS A 9 1.31 22.59 36.95
C CYS A 9 0.90 22.72 35.48
N VAL A 10 0.98 23.90 34.88
CA VAL A 10 0.62 24.14 33.47
C VAL A 10 1.74 23.70 32.53
N MET A 11 3.00 23.78 32.96
CA MET A 11 4.15 23.34 32.15
C MET A 11 4.33 21.81 32.08
N LEU A 12 3.70 21.05 32.98
CA LEU A 12 3.82 19.57 32.97
C LEU A 12 2.78 18.87 32.10
N MET A 13 1.73 19.58 31.64
CA MET A 13 0.68 18.98 30.80
C MET A 13 0.92 19.12 29.29
N LEU A 14 1.95 19.82 28.84
CA LEU A 14 2.27 19.98 27.41
C LEU A 14 3.33 19.00 26.88
N ALA A 15 3.82 18.06 27.69
CA ALA A 15 4.90 17.14 27.28
C ALA A 15 4.41 15.76 26.81
N CYS A 16 3.09 15.53 26.66
CA CYS A 16 2.55 14.27 26.14
C CYS A 16 1.89 14.41 24.77
N ALA A 17 2.39 15.28 23.89
CA ALA A 17 2.17 15.10 22.47
C ALA A 17 3.07 13.96 22.02
N GLY A 18 2.56 12.71 22.14
CA GLY A 18 3.24 11.51 21.67
C GLY A 18 3.56 11.70 20.19
N ALA A 19 4.83 11.88 19.86
CA ALA A 19 5.32 11.73 18.51
C ALA A 19 4.94 10.31 18.07
N ALA A 20 3.98 10.18 17.15
CA ALA A 20 3.77 8.94 16.45
C ALA A 20 5.11 8.66 15.74
N GLN A 21 5.93 7.80 16.35
CA GLN A 21 7.19 7.39 15.76
C GLN A 21 6.86 6.58 14.50
N ALA A 22 7.34 7.07 13.36
CA ALA A 22 7.29 6.30 12.14
C ALA A 22 7.98 4.94 12.39
N ARG A 23 7.26 3.86 12.11
CA ARG A 23 7.81 2.49 12.26
C ARG A 23 9.01 2.34 11.36
N SER A 24 10.06 1.72 11.86
CA SER A 24 11.21 1.36 11.04
C SER A 24 10.85 0.25 10.05
N ALA A 25 11.60 0.16 8.95
CA ALA A 25 11.44 -0.94 8.00
C ALA A 25 11.60 -2.32 8.67
N ALA A 26 12.48 -2.43 9.66
CA ALA A 26 12.69 -3.66 10.42
C ALA A 26 11.45 -4.04 11.27
N GLU A 27 10.82 -3.08 11.93
CA GLU A 27 9.57 -3.32 12.70
C GLU A 27 8.42 -3.73 11.77
N THR A 28 8.30 -3.08 10.62
CA THR A 28 7.30 -3.45 9.61
C THR A 28 7.53 -4.87 9.10
N MET A 29 8.79 -5.23 8.81
CA MET A 29 9.16 -6.58 8.40
C MET A 29 8.81 -7.62 9.48
N ASP A 30 9.10 -7.34 10.74
CA ASP A 30 8.79 -8.24 11.86
C ASP A 30 7.28 -8.46 12.02
N ILE A 31 6.48 -7.41 11.89
CA ILE A 31 5.01 -7.51 11.89
C ILE A 31 4.53 -8.40 10.74
N LEU A 32 5.00 -8.15 9.53
CA LEU A 32 4.58 -8.86 8.32
C LEU A 32 4.99 -10.34 8.36
N MET A 33 6.23 -10.65 8.77
CA MET A 33 6.73 -12.02 8.82
C MET A 33 6.06 -12.88 9.89
N TRP A 34 5.82 -12.30 11.06
CA TRP A 34 5.30 -13.05 12.20
C TRP A 34 3.82 -12.82 12.46
N ASN A 35 3.15 -12.03 11.60
CA ASN A 35 1.71 -11.68 11.71
C ASN A 35 1.33 -11.21 13.13
N ARG A 36 2.20 -10.38 13.72
CA ARG A 36 2.04 -9.90 15.11
C ARG A 36 0.91 -8.90 15.27
N GLU A 37 0.55 -8.22 14.19
CA GLU A 37 -0.58 -7.30 14.13
C GLU A 37 -1.43 -7.60 12.88
N PRO A 38 -2.73 -7.33 12.90
CA PRO A 38 -3.55 -7.43 11.70
C PRO A 38 -2.96 -6.57 10.56
N VAL A 39 -2.80 -7.17 9.39
CA VAL A 39 -2.36 -6.52 8.15
C VAL A 39 -3.51 -6.55 7.17
N GLY A 40 -3.74 -5.41 6.50
CA GLY A 40 -4.91 -5.22 5.66
C GLY A 40 -6.11 -4.74 6.47
N GLY A 41 -7.12 -4.27 5.79
CA GLY A 41 -8.33 -3.72 6.41
C GLY A 41 -9.19 -2.99 5.40
N PRO A 42 -10.31 -2.40 5.86
CA PRO A 42 -11.19 -1.66 4.99
C PRO A 42 -10.51 -0.42 4.43
N PHE A 43 -10.80 -0.12 3.18
CA PHE A 43 -10.48 1.16 2.54
C PHE A 43 -11.64 1.60 1.66
N GLU A 44 -11.73 2.90 1.41
CA GLU A 44 -12.65 3.52 0.46
C GLU A 44 -11.83 4.49 -0.40
N LEU A 45 -11.64 4.16 -1.66
CA LEU A 45 -10.80 4.87 -2.62
C LEU A 45 -11.56 5.04 -3.93
N VAL A 46 -10.91 5.64 -4.93
CA VAL A 46 -11.46 5.85 -6.27
C VAL A 46 -10.54 5.19 -7.28
N ASP A 47 -11.08 4.41 -8.22
CA ASP A 47 -10.28 3.81 -9.27
C ASP A 47 -9.94 4.80 -10.41
N GLN A 48 -9.07 4.38 -11.31
CA GLN A 48 -8.64 5.17 -12.47
C GLN A 48 -9.77 5.56 -13.43
N THR A 49 -10.99 5.02 -13.27
CA THR A 49 -12.18 5.41 -14.04
C THR A 49 -13.08 6.39 -13.29
N GLY A 50 -12.69 6.82 -12.09
CA GLY A 50 -13.48 7.68 -11.22
C GLY A 50 -14.53 6.93 -10.39
N LYS A 51 -14.55 5.60 -10.42
CA LYS A 51 -15.53 4.79 -9.68
C LYS A 51 -15.08 4.56 -8.25
N PRO A 52 -15.95 4.78 -7.23
CA PRO A 52 -15.66 4.39 -5.85
C PRO A 52 -15.39 2.88 -5.72
N ARG A 53 -14.38 2.53 -4.94
CA ARG A 53 -13.95 1.16 -4.64
C ARG A 53 -13.69 0.99 -3.15
N SER A 54 -14.06 -0.17 -2.65
CA SER A 54 -13.73 -0.62 -1.30
C SER A 54 -13.01 -1.97 -1.36
N ASP A 55 -12.38 -2.37 -0.26
CA ASP A 55 -11.79 -3.71 -0.11
C ASP A 55 -12.80 -4.83 -0.39
N ARG A 56 -14.09 -4.59 -0.16
CA ARG A 56 -15.17 -5.55 -0.36
C ARG A 56 -15.44 -5.86 -1.84
N ASP A 57 -15.12 -4.95 -2.74
CA ASP A 57 -15.31 -5.14 -4.19
C ASP A 57 -14.40 -6.24 -4.77
N PHE A 58 -13.40 -6.65 -4.00
CA PHE A 58 -12.40 -7.64 -4.40
C PHE A 58 -12.61 -9.02 -3.76
N ARG A 59 -13.63 -9.18 -2.91
CA ARG A 59 -13.94 -10.46 -2.29
C ARG A 59 -14.18 -11.55 -3.34
N GLY A 60 -13.82 -12.79 -3.00
CA GLY A 60 -13.89 -13.93 -3.90
C GLY A 60 -12.64 -14.11 -4.79
N ARG A 61 -11.73 -13.13 -4.82
CA ARG A 61 -10.45 -13.20 -5.54
C ARG A 61 -9.29 -13.01 -4.57
N LEU A 62 -8.15 -13.62 -4.87
CA LEU A 62 -6.91 -13.21 -4.22
C LEU A 62 -6.59 -11.77 -4.64
N MET A 63 -5.98 -10.97 -3.76
CA MET A 63 -5.48 -9.64 -4.14
C MET A 63 -3.96 -9.59 -4.04
N LEU A 64 -3.33 -8.97 -5.04
CA LEU A 64 -1.96 -8.46 -4.96
C LEU A 64 -2.04 -6.95 -4.81
N VAL A 65 -1.76 -6.45 -3.60
CA VAL A 65 -1.86 -5.02 -3.28
C VAL A 65 -0.46 -4.44 -3.18
N TYR A 66 -0.20 -3.42 -3.99
CA TYR A 66 1.07 -2.68 -4.01
C TYR A 66 0.83 -1.20 -3.77
N PHE A 67 1.58 -0.64 -2.81
CA PHE A 67 1.57 0.79 -2.54
C PHE A 67 2.80 1.42 -3.17
N GLY A 68 2.61 2.53 -3.88
CA GLY A 68 3.68 3.23 -4.57
C GLY A 68 3.24 4.58 -5.12
N PHE A 69 3.99 5.14 -6.06
CA PHE A 69 3.63 6.39 -6.75
C PHE A 69 4.19 6.38 -8.19
N THR A 70 3.53 7.08 -9.10
CA THR A 70 3.87 6.99 -10.54
C THR A 70 5.19 7.65 -10.89
N TYR A 71 5.64 8.63 -10.12
CA TYR A 71 6.91 9.35 -10.30
C TYR A 71 8.11 8.64 -9.67
N CYS A 72 7.95 7.39 -9.20
CA CYS A 72 9.07 6.56 -8.74
C CYS A 72 9.93 6.13 -9.94
N PRO A 73 11.24 6.42 -9.93
CA PRO A 73 12.07 6.16 -11.11
C PRO A 73 12.56 4.71 -11.23
N ASP A 74 12.33 3.85 -10.23
CA ASP A 74 13.02 2.56 -10.13
C ASP A 74 12.14 1.43 -9.62
N VAL A 75 11.94 1.32 -8.30
CA VAL A 75 11.34 0.13 -7.67
C VAL A 75 9.87 -0.07 -8.06
N CYS A 76 9.05 0.99 -8.12
CA CYS A 76 7.63 0.84 -8.41
C CYS A 76 7.35 0.27 -9.81
N PRO A 77 7.91 0.80 -10.92
CA PRO A 77 7.68 0.21 -12.23
C PRO A 77 8.24 -1.22 -12.34
N THR A 78 9.36 -1.52 -11.67
CA THR A 78 9.94 -2.87 -11.66
C THR A 78 9.01 -3.88 -10.99
N ASP A 79 8.48 -3.56 -9.81
CA ASP A 79 7.57 -4.44 -9.08
C ASP A 79 6.21 -4.59 -9.79
N LEU A 80 5.67 -3.51 -10.37
CA LEU A 80 4.43 -3.56 -11.16
C LEU A 80 4.58 -4.42 -12.42
N MET A 81 5.74 -4.34 -13.09
CA MET A 81 6.06 -5.22 -14.22
C MET A 81 6.10 -6.69 -13.79
N ALA A 82 6.74 -6.99 -12.65
CA ALA A 82 6.80 -8.35 -12.11
C ALA A 82 5.41 -8.88 -11.73
N ILE A 83 4.53 -8.04 -11.19
CA ILE A 83 3.11 -8.39 -10.94
C ILE A 83 2.41 -8.74 -12.25
N GLY A 84 2.54 -7.91 -13.29
CA GLY A 84 1.94 -8.16 -14.60
C GLY A 84 2.39 -9.49 -15.20
N GLN A 85 3.70 -9.73 -15.24
CA GLN A 85 4.29 -10.96 -15.73
C GLN A 85 3.88 -12.20 -14.92
N ALA A 86 3.73 -12.07 -13.60
CA ALA A 86 3.23 -13.15 -12.75
C ALA A 86 1.80 -13.55 -13.13
N LEU A 87 0.94 -12.57 -13.44
CA LEU A 87 -0.41 -12.84 -13.92
C LEU A 87 -0.40 -13.55 -15.30
N GLU A 88 0.47 -13.12 -16.21
CA GLU A 88 0.64 -13.80 -17.50
C GLU A 88 1.06 -15.26 -17.33
N GLN A 89 1.98 -15.54 -16.39
CA GLN A 89 2.43 -16.91 -16.08
C GLN A 89 1.35 -17.76 -15.40
N LEU A 90 0.41 -17.17 -14.68
CA LEU A 90 -0.76 -17.87 -14.14
C LEU A 90 -1.73 -18.26 -15.25
N GLY A 91 -1.70 -17.60 -16.40
CA GLY A 91 -2.58 -17.88 -17.52
C GLY A 91 -4.07 -17.73 -17.17
N PRO A 92 -4.94 -18.67 -17.52
CA PRO A 92 -6.37 -18.60 -17.21
C PRO A 92 -6.68 -18.46 -15.70
N ASP A 93 -5.81 -18.99 -14.83
CA ASP A 93 -5.97 -18.91 -13.39
C ASP A 93 -5.82 -17.46 -12.85
N ALA A 94 -5.20 -16.57 -13.63
CA ALA A 94 -5.05 -15.16 -13.27
C ALA A 94 -6.38 -14.46 -13.03
N ASP A 95 -7.50 -14.94 -13.57
CA ASP A 95 -8.83 -14.37 -13.35
C ASP A 95 -9.27 -14.40 -11.89
N ALA A 96 -8.73 -15.33 -11.12
CA ALA A 96 -8.93 -15.43 -9.68
C ALA A 96 -8.03 -14.52 -8.84
N VAL A 97 -7.17 -13.69 -9.49
CA VAL A 97 -6.27 -12.74 -8.82
C VAL A 97 -6.59 -11.32 -9.28
N GLN A 98 -6.76 -10.40 -8.35
CA GLN A 98 -6.92 -8.97 -8.62
C GLN A 98 -5.65 -8.23 -8.24
N PRO A 99 -4.88 -7.70 -9.20
CA PRO A 99 -3.79 -6.79 -8.91
C PRO A 99 -4.35 -5.39 -8.64
N VAL A 100 -3.84 -4.74 -7.60
CA VAL A 100 -4.27 -3.41 -7.14
C VAL A 100 -3.03 -2.57 -6.83
N PHE A 101 -2.93 -1.42 -7.46
CA PHE A 101 -1.96 -0.37 -7.16
C PHE A 101 -2.67 0.74 -6.39
N ILE A 102 -2.19 1.07 -5.19
CA ILE A 102 -2.71 2.18 -4.38
C ILE A 102 -1.65 3.27 -4.35
N THR A 103 -1.99 4.45 -4.89
CA THR A 103 -1.03 5.55 -4.85
C THR A 103 -0.80 6.07 -3.44
N LEU A 104 0.44 6.48 -3.15
CA LEU A 104 0.85 7.21 -1.95
C LEU A 104 1.02 8.72 -2.21
N ASP A 105 0.76 9.14 -3.46
CA ASP A 105 0.89 10.53 -3.89
C ASP A 105 -0.34 11.01 -4.67
N PRO A 106 -1.50 11.08 -4.04
CA PRO A 106 -2.74 11.42 -4.73
C PRO A 106 -2.78 12.85 -5.29
N GLU A 107 -1.82 13.72 -4.92
CA GLU A 107 -1.72 15.06 -5.49
C GLU A 107 -1.21 15.03 -6.93
N ARG A 108 -0.32 14.11 -7.30
CA ARG A 108 0.20 13.92 -8.66
C ARG A 108 -0.50 12.78 -9.39
N ASP A 109 -0.89 11.75 -8.66
CA ASP A 109 -1.49 10.52 -9.19
C ASP A 109 -3.02 10.61 -9.12
N THR A 110 -3.58 11.47 -9.99
CA THR A 110 -5.05 11.57 -10.18
C THR A 110 -5.61 10.32 -10.84
N ALA A 111 -6.93 10.15 -10.84
CA ALA A 111 -7.58 9.04 -11.53
C ALA A 111 -7.20 9.02 -13.03
N GLU A 112 -7.20 10.18 -13.68
CA GLU A 112 -6.84 10.35 -15.10
C GLU A 112 -5.38 9.92 -15.34
N HIS A 113 -4.44 10.33 -14.46
CA HIS A 113 -3.05 9.94 -14.58
C HIS A 113 -2.85 8.44 -14.39
N LEU A 114 -3.55 7.85 -13.42
CA LEU A 114 -3.53 6.39 -13.22
C LEU A 114 -4.14 5.63 -14.39
N ALA A 115 -5.14 6.19 -15.10
CA ALA A 115 -5.73 5.57 -16.28
C ALA A 115 -4.71 5.40 -17.43
N GLU A 116 -3.70 6.27 -17.51
CA GLU A 116 -2.62 6.16 -18.49
C GLU A 116 -1.49 5.25 -17.97
N TYR A 117 -1.23 5.23 -16.67
CA TYR A 117 -0.09 4.55 -16.06
C TYR A 117 -0.30 3.04 -15.86
N VAL A 118 -1.39 2.63 -15.21
CA VAL A 118 -1.55 1.22 -14.81
C VAL A 118 -1.67 0.24 -15.98
N PRO A 119 -2.26 0.59 -17.15
CA PRO A 119 -2.32 -0.33 -18.28
C PRO A 119 -0.95 -0.68 -18.89
N LEU A 120 0.08 0.14 -18.62
CA LEU A 120 1.45 -0.11 -19.10
C LEU A 120 2.04 -1.41 -18.52
N PHE A 121 1.53 -1.88 -17.38
CA PHE A 121 2.03 -3.07 -16.69
C PHE A 121 1.14 -4.29 -16.91
N HIS A 122 -0.18 -4.11 -16.85
CA HIS A 122 -1.12 -5.19 -17.14
C HIS A 122 -2.55 -4.61 -17.28
N PRO A 123 -3.36 -5.07 -18.25
CA PRO A 123 -4.70 -4.51 -18.50
C PRO A 123 -5.68 -4.68 -17.34
N ARG A 124 -5.43 -5.64 -16.44
CA ARG A 124 -6.25 -5.88 -15.25
C ARG A 124 -5.74 -5.18 -13.99
N LEU A 125 -4.60 -4.49 -14.06
CA LEU A 125 -4.10 -3.71 -12.92
C LEU A 125 -5.05 -2.56 -12.62
N LEU A 126 -5.58 -2.53 -11.41
CA LEU A 126 -6.47 -1.47 -10.95
C LEU A 126 -5.65 -0.45 -10.18
N GLY A 127 -5.66 0.81 -10.62
CA GLY A 127 -5.05 1.93 -9.93
C GLY A 127 -6.07 2.61 -9.03
N LEU A 128 -5.73 2.79 -7.76
CA LEU A 128 -6.58 3.45 -6.77
C LEU A 128 -5.92 4.74 -6.27
N THR A 129 -6.71 5.79 -6.19
CA THR A 129 -6.37 7.10 -5.64
C THR A 129 -7.48 7.59 -4.71
N GLY A 130 -7.31 8.75 -4.10
CA GLY A 130 -8.33 9.34 -3.23
C GLY A 130 -7.81 10.55 -2.47
N SER A 131 -8.47 10.94 -1.40
CA SER A 131 -7.92 11.97 -0.52
C SER A 131 -6.69 11.46 0.21
N LEU A 132 -5.77 12.35 0.58
CA LEU A 132 -4.57 11.98 1.36
C LEU A 132 -4.96 11.27 2.68
N ALA A 133 -6.08 11.65 3.29
CA ALA A 133 -6.60 11.00 4.49
C ALA A 133 -7.05 9.56 4.22
N ALA A 134 -7.77 9.31 3.12
CA ALA A 134 -8.20 7.96 2.73
C ALA A 134 -7.00 7.06 2.38
N ILE A 135 -6.02 7.59 1.67
CA ILE A 135 -4.75 6.91 1.38
C ILE A 135 -4.01 6.59 2.69
N GLY A 136 -3.92 7.55 3.62
CA GLY A 136 -3.31 7.34 4.93
C GLY A 136 -3.98 6.22 5.73
N THR A 137 -5.32 6.17 5.72
CA THR A 137 -6.09 5.09 6.38
C THR A 137 -5.78 3.72 5.75
N ALA A 138 -5.73 3.62 4.43
CA ALA A 138 -5.36 2.38 3.73
C ALA A 138 -3.92 1.98 4.05
N ALA A 139 -2.98 2.91 3.98
CA ALA A 139 -1.56 2.67 4.28
C ALA A 139 -1.37 2.18 5.72
N GLU A 140 -2.03 2.81 6.71
CA GLU A 140 -1.97 2.38 8.11
C GLU A 140 -2.51 0.94 8.29
N ALA A 141 -3.64 0.60 7.66
CA ALA A 141 -4.20 -0.74 7.70
C ALA A 141 -3.23 -1.79 7.18
N TYR A 142 -2.48 -1.49 6.11
CA TYR A 142 -1.47 -2.37 5.51
C TYR A 142 -0.08 -2.22 6.14
N LYS A 143 0.08 -1.39 7.20
CA LYS A 143 1.37 -1.11 7.87
C LYS A 143 2.40 -0.48 6.94
N VAL A 144 1.94 0.25 5.94
CA VAL A 144 2.79 0.97 4.99
C VAL A 144 3.22 2.30 5.59
N TYR A 145 4.51 2.48 5.75
CA TYR A 145 5.10 3.79 6.00
C TYR A 145 5.23 4.56 4.68
N PHE A 146 4.97 5.85 4.68
CA PHE A 146 5.31 6.74 3.59
C PHE A 146 5.53 8.17 4.06
N ALA A 147 6.43 8.90 3.38
CA ALA A 147 6.72 10.30 3.65
C ALA A 147 7.18 11.03 2.38
N LYS A 148 6.77 12.27 2.20
CA LYS A 148 7.32 13.16 1.15
C LYS A 148 8.70 13.65 1.56
N ILE A 149 9.69 13.43 0.70
CA ILE A 149 11.08 13.85 0.88
C ILE A 149 11.43 14.92 -0.15
N PRO A 150 11.72 16.15 0.24
CA PRO A 150 12.18 17.19 -0.69
C PRO A 150 13.47 16.77 -1.39
N ILE A 151 13.53 16.90 -2.72
CA ILE A 151 14.72 16.60 -3.54
C ILE A 151 15.27 17.82 -4.29
N GLY A 152 14.59 18.95 -4.20
CA GLY A 152 14.94 20.20 -4.87
C GLY A 152 14.63 21.43 -4.03
N LYS A 153 14.76 22.61 -4.67
CA LYS A 153 14.51 23.91 -4.03
C LYS A 153 13.06 24.42 -4.20
N LYS A 154 12.30 23.83 -5.10
CA LYS A 154 10.90 24.21 -5.36
C LYS A 154 9.97 23.35 -4.50
N ALA A 155 8.85 23.90 -4.09
CA ALA A 155 7.86 23.21 -3.27
C ALA A 155 7.29 21.92 -3.89
N GLY A 156 7.35 21.77 -5.23
CA GLY A 156 6.91 20.58 -5.97
C GLY A 156 8.01 19.54 -6.21
N ASP A 157 9.26 19.83 -5.85
CA ASP A 157 10.39 18.92 -6.07
C ASP A 157 10.51 17.96 -4.88
N TYR A 158 9.78 16.86 -4.93
CA TYR A 158 9.82 15.83 -3.89
C TYR A 158 9.73 14.42 -4.48
N THR A 159 10.24 13.48 -3.73
CA THR A 159 9.97 12.04 -3.88
C THR A 159 9.14 11.54 -2.70
N VAL A 160 8.69 10.28 -2.76
CA VAL A 160 8.01 9.62 -1.64
C VAL A 160 8.87 8.44 -1.18
N ASP A 161 9.33 8.51 0.05
CA ASP A 161 9.92 7.36 0.73
C ASP A 161 8.81 6.48 1.27
N HIS A 162 8.84 5.16 1.02
CA HIS A 162 7.78 4.27 1.44
C HIS A 162 8.21 2.81 1.57
N THR A 163 7.39 2.03 2.27
CA THR A 163 7.49 0.57 2.30
C THR A 163 7.05 0.00 0.95
N SER A 164 7.95 -0.78 0.30
CA SER A 164 7.75 -1.29 -1.07
C SER A 164 7.45 -2.80 -1.09
N PHE A 165 6.48 -3.27 -0.29
CA PHE A 165 6.06 -4.68 -0.31
C PHE A 165 4.82 -4.88 -1.17
N ILE A 166 4.74 -6.04 -1.82
CA ILE A 166 3.53 -6.51 -2.52
C ILE A 166 2.79 -7.44 -1.56
N TYR A 167 1.61 -7.05 -1.12
CA TYR A 167 0.80 -7.80 -0.16
C TYR A 167 -0.07 -8.82 -0.88
N LEU A 168 -0.09 -10.05 -0.40
CA LEU A 168 -0.99 -11.09 -0.87
C LEU A 168 -2.12 -11.27 0.15
N MET A 169 -3.36 -11.07 -0.33
CA MET A 169 -4.57 -11.24 0.48
C MET A 169 -5.40 -12.40 -0.06
N ASP A 170 -6.08 -13.13 0.83
CA ASP A 170 -7.01 -14.20 0.44
C ASP A 170 -8.34 -13.65 -0.12
N ARG A 171 -9.24 -14.56 -0.51
CA ARG A 171 -10.55 -14.23 -1.06
C ARG A 171 -11.48 -13.51 -0.07
N ASP A 172 -11.22 -13.63 1.22
CA ASP A 172 -11.93 -12.92 2.28
C ASP A 172 -11.23 -11.61 2.68
N GLY A 173 -10.12 -11.24 2.00
CA GLY A 173 -9.31 -10.08 2.26
C GLY A 173 -8.46 -10.21 3.52
N ARG A 174 -8.15 -11.43 3.96
CA ARG A 174 -7.21 -11.67 5.05
C ARG A 174 -5.80 -11.75 4.50
N TYR A 175 -4.86 -11.30 5.29
CA TYR A 175 -3.45 -11.33 4.94
C TYR A 175 -2.91 -12.76 4.87
N LEU A 176 -2.24 -13.09 3.77
CA LEU A 176 -1.57 -14.38 3.55
C LEU A 176 -0.04 -14.27 3.61
N GLY A 177 0.51 -13.08 3.33
CA GLY A 177 1.93 -12.85 3.27
C GLY A 177 2.27 -11.68 2.37
N PHE A 178 3.55 -11.46 2.12
CA PHE A 178 4.05 -10.42 1.24
C PHE A 178 5.21 -10.92 0.37
N PHE A 179 5.48 -10.19 -0.70
CA PHE A 179 6.66 -10.35 -1.52
C PHE A 179 7.56 -9.12 -1.31
N PRO A 180 8.85 -9.32 -0.96
CA PRO A 180 9.82 -8.24 -0.92
C PRO A 180 10.02 -7.59 -2.30
N PRO A 181 10.50 -6.32 -2.34
CA PRO A 181 10.88 -5.66 -3.59
C PRO A 181 11.83 -6.53 -4.42
N GLY A 182 11.63 -6.53 -5.74
CA GLY A 182 12.45 -7.31 -6.66
C GLY A 182 12.18 -8.81 -6.66
N THR A 183 11.07 -9.27 -6.04
CA THR A 183 10.63 -10.66 -6.18
C THR A 183 10.28 -10.94 -7.65
N SER A 184 10.83 -12.02 -8.22
CA SER A 184 10.59 -12.35 -9.63
C SER A 184 9.14 -12.78 -9.88
N ALA A 185 8.68 -12.60 -11.11
CA ALA A 185 7.36 -13.03 -11.56
C ALA A 185 7.12 -14.53 -11.37
N GLU A 186 8.14 -15.34 -11.66
CA GLU A 186 8.12 -16.80 -11.49
C GLU A 186 7.86 -17.16 -10.04
N ARG A 187 8.57 -16.50 -9.11
CA ARG A 187 8.43 -16.77 -7.69
C ARG A 187 7.05 -16.35 -7.17
N MET A 188 6.51 -15.22 -7.65
CA MET A 188 5.14 -14.82 -7.32
C MET A 188 4.13 -15.84 -7.82
N ALA A 189 4.20 -16.24 -9.09
CA ALA A 189 3.29 -17.22 -9.70
C ALA A 189 3.37 -18.58 -8.98
N GLU A 190 4.56 -19.06 -8.65
CA GLU A 190 4.79 -20.30 -7.89
C GLU A 190 4.08 -20.28 -6.52
N ILE A 191 4.16 -19.16 -5.81
CA ILE A 191 3.54 -18.99 -4.49
C ILE A 191 2.03 -18.80 -4.59
N ILE A 192 1.53 -18.14 -5.61
CA ILE A 192 0.10 -17.87 -5.80
C ILE A 192 -0.66 -19.12 -6.26
N ARG A 193 -0.12 -19.87 -7.21
CA ARG A 193 -0.79 -21.00 -7.87
C ARG A 193 -1.43 -22.01 -6.89
N PRO A 194 -0.77 -22.53 -5.86
CA PRO A 194 -1.40 -23.46 -4.91
C PRO A 194 -2.53 -22.82 -4.08
N ARG A 195 -2.53 -21.51 -3.92
CA ARG A 195 -3.55 -20.76 -3.18
C ARG A 195 -4.83 -20.54 -3.99
N LEU A 196 -4.75 -20.67 -5.31
CA LEU A 196 -5.92 -20.59 -6.19
C LEU A 196 -6.84 -21.80 -6.04
N ALA A 197 -6.27 -22.96 -5.74
CA ALA A 197 -7.02 -24.20 -5.51
C ALA A 197 -7.55 -24.33 -4.06
N ALA A 198 -7.05 -23.53 -3.11
CA ALA A 198 -7.47 -23.62 -1.73
C ALA A 198 -8.88 -23.02 -1.54
N PRO A 199 -9.80 -23.73 -0.84
CA PRO A 199 -11.09 -23.14 -0.47
C PRO A 199 -10.88 -21.93 0.46
N SER A 200 -11.80 -20.95 0.40
CA SER A 200 -11.91 -19.90 1.42
C SER A 200 -12.11 -20.56 2.79
N ARG A 201 -11.32 -20.18 3.78
CA ARG A 201 -11.42 -20.67 5.17
C ARG A 201 -12.48 -19.92 5.95
#